data_737ea88c7239baee498d9efb0f8cf3cb
#
_entry.id   737ea88c7239baee498d9efb0f8cf3cb
#
_cell.length_a   1.000
_cell.length_b   1.000
_cell.length_c   1.000
_cell.angle_alpha   90.00
_cell.angle_beta   90.00
_cell.angle_gamma   90.00
#
_symmetry.space_group_name_H-M   'P 1'
#
loop_
_entity.id
_entity.type
_entity.pdbx_description
1 polymer ?
#
loop_
_entity_poly.entity_id
_entity_poly.type
_entity_poly.pdbx_seq_one_letter_code
_entity_poly.pdbx_strand_id
1 'polypeptide(L)'
;MSDINIGLLTENENLSEFEISDNFSCVRFLDQNKERFELEFNLEKGTSFNTFFIRSHEELFIIHPPEKQYLNSFNKVISRFCDQFKLDKINFISGHINPQIIQTIKNISTKFQNTTITCSNPGYKLISELWNQRNPNLKDFIEIQLPKINIVKKEQNLELDNISLELIPIPTARWPGGLIIYERNQEILLSEKIFSAHIASADWSETNRVSTEIDRKHFY
;
A
#
# COMPACT_ATOMS: atom_id res chain seq x y z
N MET A 1 -7.96 -23.77 -10.30
CA MET A 1 -7.18 -22.71 -9.65
C MET A 1 -5.73 -23.08 -9.85
N SER A 2 -5.02 -22.35 -10.69
CA SER A 2 -3.56 -22.53 -10.81
C SER A 2 -2.96 -22.00 -9.52
N ASP A 3 -2.16 -22.82 -8.84
CA ASP A 3 -1.38 -22.36 -7.69
C ASP A 3 -0.49 -21.21 -8.15
N ILE A 4 -0.78 -19.99 -7.68
CA ILE A 4 0.08 -18.83 -7.92
C ILE A 4 1.38 -19.15 -7.21
N ASN A 5 2.44 -19.36 -7.98
CA ASN A 5 3.75 -19.69 -7.44
C ASN A 5 4.41 -18.40 -6.92
N ILE A 6 4.10 -18.05 -5.67
CA ILE A 6 4.65 -16.87 -5.01
C ILE A 6 6.02 -17.22 -4.44
N GLY A 7 7.07 -16.78 -5.11
CA GLY A 7 8.45 -16.91 -4.63
C GLY A 7 8.75 -15.90 -3.54
N LEU A 8 9.30 -16.34 -2.41
CA LEU A 8 9.86 -15.45 -1.39
C LEU A 8 11.20 -14.89 -1.92
N LEU A 9 11.27 -13.56 -2.14
CA LEU A 9 12.48 -12.93 -2.68
C LEU A 9 13.50 -12.56 -1.60
N THR A 10 13.03 -12.02 -0.49
CA THR A 10 13.89 -11.68 0.66
C THR A 10 13.09 -11.73 1.94
N GLU A 11 13.71 -12.23 3.00
CA GLU A 11 13.14 -12.24 4.35
C GLU A 11 14.10 -11.53 5.29
N ASN A 12 13.66 -10.42 5.86
CA ASN A 12 14.27 -9.76 7.00
C ASN A 12 13.28 -9.82 8.17
N GLU A 13 13.71 -9.65 9.40
CA GLU A 13 12.85 -9.74 10.59
C GLU A 13 11.56 -8.93 10.50
N ASN A 14 11.54 -7.82 9.73
CA ASN A 14 10.41 -6.89 9.62
C ASN A 14 9.90 -6.67 8.20
N LEU A 15 10.35 -7.45 7.23
CA LEU A 15 9.97 -7.28 5.83
C LEU A 15 10.05 -8.61 5.08
N SER A 16 8.99 -8.93 4.34
CA SER A 16 8.93 -10.06 3.42
C SER A 16 8.49 -9.60 2.04
N GLU A 17 9.09 -10.15 1.00
CA GLU A 17 8.76 -9.83 -0.40
C GLU A 17 8.28 -11.09 -1.11
N PHE A 18 7.20 -10.94 -1.87
CA PHE A 18 6.55 -12.01 -2.60
C PHE A 18 6.39 -11.61 -4.05
N GLU A 19 6.83 -12.46 -4.96
CA GLU A 19 6.57 -12.31 -6.39
C GLU A 19 5.23 -12.95 -6.72
N ILE A 20 4.31 -12.15 -7.28
CA ILE A 20 2.99 -12.60 -7.73
C ILE A 20 3.07 -12.99 -9.21
N SER A 21 3.75 -12.17 -10.01
CA SER A 21 4.14 -12.46 -11.39
C SER A 21 5.37 -11.62 -11.76
N ASP A 22 5.93 -11.81 -12.94
CA ASP A 22 7.18 -11.17 -13.41
C ASP A 22 7.25 -9.65 -13.17
N ASN A 23 6.13 -8.95 -13.22
CA ASN A 23 6.04 -7.51 -13.04
C ASN A 23 5.12 -7.07 -11.88
N PHE A 24 4.62 -8.02 -11.08
CA PHE A 24 3.74 -7.76 -9.95
C PHE A 24 4.27 -8.44 -8.68
N SER A 25 4.55 -7.66 -7.66
CA SER A 25 5.07 -8.15 -6.37
C SER A 25 4.36 -7.49 -5.18
N CYS A 26 4.42 -8.17 -4.04
CA CYS A 26 3.94 -7.65 -2.76
C CYS A 26 5.11 -7.53 -1.79
N VAL A 27 5.21 -6.40 -1.12
CA VAL A 27 6.11 -6.18 0.02
C VAL A 27 5.27 -6.07 1.28
N ARG A 28 5.49 -6.98 2.20
CA ARG A 28 4.83 -7.02 3.50
C ARG A 28 5.74 -6.46 4.57
N PHE A 29 5.27 -5.44 5.25
CA PHE A 29 5.90 -4.87 6.44
C PHE A 29 5.29 -5.49 7.69
N LEU A 30 6.14 -5.92 8.63
CA LEU A 30 5.73 -6.58 9.87
C LEU A 30 5.97 -5.64 11.06
N ASP A 31 5.00 -5.55 11.95
CA ASP A 31 5.13 -4.87 13.23
C ASP A 31 4.58 -5.77 14.35
N GLN A 32 5.47 -6.55 14.94
CA GLN A 32 5.13 -7.47 16.01
C GLN A 32 4.82 -6.79 17.33
N ASN A 33 5.28 -5.53 17.48
CA ASN A 33 5.17 -4.78 18.73
C ASN A 33 4.05 -3.73 18.71
N LYS A 34 3.27 -3.66 17.63
CA LYS A 34 2.16 -2.73 17.55
C LYS A 34 1.01 -3.19 18.46
N GLU A 35 0.89 -2.55 19.60
CA GLU A 35 -0.11 -2.91 20.62
C GLU A 35 -1.49 -2.32 20.34
N ARG A 36 -1.58 -1.27 19.50
CA ARG A 36 -2.84 -0.56 19.22
C ARG A 36 -3.00 -0.22 17.75
N PHE A 37 -4.20 -0.44 17.26
CA PHE A 37 -4.63 0.00 15.96
C PHE A 37 -5.75 1.04 16.11
N GLU A 38 -5.52 2.24 15.58
CA GLU A 38 -6.50 3.34 15.56
C GLU A 38 -7.16 3.65 16.92
N LEU A 39 -6.45 3.51 18.03
CA LEU A 39 -6.93 3.79 19.40
C LEU A 39 -8.04 2.86 19.94
N GLU A 40 -8.65 2.02 19.12
CA GLU A 40 -9.85 1.25 19.49
C GLU A 40 -9.57 -0.20 19.87
N PHE A 41 -8.46 -0.78 19.36
CA PHE A 41 -8.18 -2.21 19.54
C PHE A 41 -6.77 -2.47 20.04
N ASN A 42 -6.64 -3.39 20.99
CA ASN A 42 -5.36 -3.97 21.35
C ASN A 42 -4.98 -5.01 20.31
N LEU A 43 -3.74 -4.98 19.84
CA LEU A 43 -3.19 -5.95 18.90
C LEU A 43 -2.26 -6.89 19.65
N GLU A 44 -2.80 -8.03 20.10
CA GLU A 44 -2.01 -9.03 20.83
C GLU A 44 -0.95 -9.71 19.95
N LYS A 45 -1.19 -9.73 18.62
CA LYS A 45 -0.34 -10.43 17.64
C LYS A 45 0.33 -9.50 16.65
N GLY A 46 0.42 -8.20 16.98
CA GLY A 46 0.98 -7.21 16.09
C GLY A 46 0.13 -6.99 14.83
N THR A 47 0.75 -6.48 13.79
CA THR A 47 0.08 -6.24 12.49
C THR A 47 1.03 -6.45 11.34
N SER A 48 0.49 -6.70 10.14
CA SER A 48 1.20 -6.67 8.89
C SER A 48 0.57 -5.65 7.95
N PHE A 49 1.39 -5.04 7.11
CA PHE A 49 0.96 -4.10 6.09
C PHE A 49 1.49 -4.53 4.72
N ASN A 50 0.61 -4.67 3.74
CA ASN A 50 0.96 -5.09 2.39
C ASN A 50 0.96 -3.88 1.45
N THR A 51 2.07 -3.70 0.74
CA THR A 51 2.19 -2.74 -0.37
C THR A 51 2.49 -3.51 -1.64
N PHE A 52 1.78 -3.21 -2.70
CA PHE A 52 1.93 -3.91 -3.97
C PHE A 52 2.65 -3.03 -4.98
N PHE A 53 3.52 -3.65 -5.77
CA PHE A 53 4.36 -3.02 -6.77
C PHE A 53 4.09 -3.63 -8.13
N ILE A 54 3.70 -2.80 -9.08
CA ILE A 54 3.51 -3.21 -10.47
C ILE A 54 4.45 -2.39 -11.34
N ARG A 55 5.24 -3.07 -12.17
CA ARG A 55 6.09 -2.45 -13.18
C ARG A 55 5.37 -2.48 -14.51
N SER A 56 5.26 -1.33 -15.15
CA SER A 56 4.69 -1.23 -16.48
C SER A 56 5.47 -0.18 -17.26
N HIS A 57 6.10 -0.55 -18.35
CA HIS A 57 7.03 0.29 -19.11
C HIS A 57 8.15 0.86 -18.20
N GLU A 58 8.34 2.17 -18.19
CA GLU A 58 9.30 2.88 -17.34
C GLU A 58 8.67 3.43 -16.05
N GLU A 59 7.50 2.91 -15.66
CA GLU A 59 6.72 3.40 -14.54
C GLU A 59 6.59 2.34 -13.43
N LEU A 60 6.62 2.79 -12.19
CA LEU A 60 6.33 2.00 -11.01
C LEU A 60 4.97 2.40 -10.44
N PHE A 61 4.05 1.47 -10.38
CA PHE A 61 2.78 1.62 -9.68
C PHE A 61 2.90 1.03 -8.29
N ILE A 62 2.61 1.84 -7.28
CA ILE A 62 2.66 1.47 -5.86
C ILE A 62 1.25 1.55 -5.31
N ILE A 63 0.68 0.38 -5.01
CA ILE A 63 -0.67 0.24 -4.49
C ILE A 63 -0.61 0.09 -2.98
N HIS A 64 -1.39 0.88 -2.27
CA HIS A 64 -1.43 0.92 -0.80
C HIS A 64 -0.06 1.24 -0.19
N PRO A 65 0.47 2.47 -0.37
CA PRO A 65 1.74 2.88 0.24
C PRO A 65 1.67 2.79 1.76
N PRO A 66 2.77 2.37 2.43
CA PRO A 66 2.77 2.12 3.87
C PRO A 66 2.78 3.41 4.68
N GLU A 67 2.51 3.29 5.98
CA GLU A 67 2.64 4.37 6.95
C GLU A 67 4.10 4.79 7.16
N LYS A 68 4.31 6.01 7.66
CA LYS A 68 5.64 6.63 7.88
C LYS A 68 6.60 5.76 8.69
N GLN A 69 6.12 4.96 9.62
CA GLN A 69 6.98 4.08 10.43
C GLN A 69 7.81 3.11 9.60
N TYR A 70 7.34 2.73 8.42
CA TYR A 70 8.03 1.85 7.48
C TYR A 70 8.87 2.59 6.43
N LEU A 71 8.94 3.91 6.51
CA LEU A 71 9.52 4.76 5.46
C LEU A 71 10.96 4.39 5.08
N ASN A 72 11.81 4.03 6.04
CA ASN A 72 13.20 3.69 5.77
C ASN A 72 13.33 2.42 4.93
N SER A 73 12.60 1.37 5.29
CA SER A 73 12.57 0.11 4.53
C SER A 73 11.90 0.32 3.17
N PHE A 74 10.82 1.08 3.14
CA PHE A 74 10.10 1.42 1.92
C PHE A 74 10.97 2.20 0.91
N ASN A 75 11.73 3.19 1.36
CA ASN A 75 12.70 3.91 0.53
C ASN A 75 13.74 2.97 -0.12
N LYS A 76 14.28 2.01 0.65
CA LYS A 76 15.25 1.03 0.14
C LYS A 76 14.62 0.16 -0.96
N VAL A 77 13.39 -0.28 -0.74
CA VAL A 77 12.63 -1.09 -1.72
C VAL A 77 12.42 -0.30 -3.00
N ILE A 78 11.89 0.94 -2.92
CA ILE A 78 11.66 1.77 -4.10
C ILE A 78 12.97 2.05 -4.85
N SER A 79 14.03 2.46 -4.15
CA SER A 79 15.33 2.74 -4.79
C SER A 79 15.82 1.51 -5.55
N ARG A 80 15.76 0.32 -4.94
CA ARG A 80 16.15 -0.93 -5.60
C ARG A 80 15.32 -1.19 -6.87
N PHE A 81 13.98 -1.05 -6.82
CA PHE A 81 13.13 -1.22 -8.01
C PHE A 81 13.49 -0.21 -9.10
N CYS A 82 13.64 1.07 -8.75
CA CYS A 82 13.96 2.11 -9.71
C CYS A 82 15.34 1.90 -10.34
N ASP A 83 16.35 1.56 -9.55
CA ASP A 83 17.73 1.33 -10.04
C ASP A 83 17.80 0.08 -10.93
N GLN A 84 17.20 -1.03 -10.49
CA GLN A 84 17.23 -2.30 -11.19
C GLN A 84 16.51 -2.24 -12.54
N PHE A 85 15.37 -1.54 -12.61
CA PHE A 85 14.50 -1.52 -13.79
C PHE A 85 14.53 -0.18 -14.52
N LYS A 86 15.36 0.79 -14.08
CA LYS A 86 15.50 2.14 -14.66
C LYS A 86 14.15 2.88 -14.72
N LEU A 87 13.37 2.78 -13.65
CA LEU A 87 12.06 3.42 -13.54
C LEU A 87 12.24 4.87 -13.08
N ASP A 88 11.62 5.83 -13.76
CA ASP A 88 11.73 7.25 -13.47
C ASP A 88 10.44 7.90 -12.98
N LYS A 89 9.32 7.20 -13.10
CA LYS A 89 8.01 7.68 -12.69
C LYS A 89 7.36 6.76 -11.67
N ILE A 90 6.80 7.36 -10.62
CA ILE A 90 6.11 6.66 -9.54
C ILE A 90 4.63 7.06 -9.51
N ASN A 91 3.76 6.07 -9.60
CA ASN A 91 2.31 6.24 -9.54
C ASN A 91 1.77 5.58 -8.27
N PHE A 92 1.36 6.39 -7.30
CA PHE A 92 0.69 5.88 -6.12
C PHE A 92 -0.79 5.61 -6.39
N ILE A 93 -1.30 4.47 -5.96
CA ILE A 93 -2.74 4.16 -5.91
C ILE A 93 -3.08 3.90 -4.45
N SER A 94 -3.82 4.82 -3.83
CA SER A 94 -4.08 4.76 -2.39
C SER A 94 -5.55 4.52 -2.09
N GLY A 95 -5.83 3.39 -1.46
CA GLY A 95 -7.16 2.99 -1.01
C GLY A 95 -7.51 3.48 0.40
N HIS A 96 -6.53 3.97 1.13
CA HIS A 96 -6.70 4.56 2.46
C HIS A 96 -5.82 5.79 2.59
N ILE A 97 -6.36 6.85 3.17
CA ILE A 97 -5.67 8.12 3.35
C ILE A 97 -5.67 8.50 4.82
N ASN A 98 -4.48 8.63 5.38
CA ASN A 98 -4.25 9.17 6.71
C ASN A 98 -2.98 10.03 6.74
N PRO A 99 -2.71 10.80 7.80
CA PRO A 99 -1.53 11.67 7.88
C PRO A 99 -0.20 10.93 7.73
N GLN A 100 -0.10 9.68 8.18
CA GLN A 100 1.14 8.88 8.10
C GLN A 100 1.45 8.46 6.66
N ILE A 101 0.43 8.02 5.91
CA ILE A 101 0.55 7.68 4.49
C ILE A 101 0.92 8.91 3.67
N ILE A 102 0.28 10.06 3.94
CA ILE A 102 0.62 11.32 3.26
C ILE A 102 2.09 11.71 3.49
N GLN A 103 2.62 11.53 4.70
CA GLN A 103 4.04 11.79 4.97
C GLN A 103 4.97 10.85 4.18
N THR A 104 4.58 9.59 4.01
CA THR A 104 5.31 8.64 3.16
C THR A 104 5.32 9.09 1.71
N ILE A 105 4.14 9.41 1.15
CA ILE A 105 4.05 9.88 -0.24
C ILE A 105 4.84 11.18 -0.43
N LYS A 106 4.74 12.14 0.49
CA LYS A 106 5.54 13.39 0.46
C LYS A 106 7.03 13.11 0.40
N ASN A 107 7.53 12.22 1.26
CA ASN A 107 8.95 11.89 1.29
C ASN A 107 9.44 11.30 -0.04
N ILE A 108 8.65 10.40 -0.64
CA ILE A 108 8.99 9.84 -1.94
C ILE A 108 8.95 10.92 -3.03
N SER A 109 7.93 11.79 -3.04
CA SER A 109 7.78 12.87 -4.01
C SER A 109 8.90 13.91 -3.95
N THR A 110 9.63 14.04 -2.83
CA THR A 110 10.84 14.88 -2.77
C THR A 110 12.03 14.28 -3.50
N LYS A 111 12.09 12.96 -3.59
CA LYS A 111 13.20 12.23 -4.23
C LYS A 111 12.92 11.97 -5.70
N PHE A 112 11.67 11.68 -6.04
CA PHE A 112 11.20 11.37 -7.37
C PHE A 112 10.23 12.46 -7.82
N GLN A 113 10.69 13.38 -8.66
CA GLN A 113 9.90 14.54 -9.11
C GLN A 113 8.71 14.13 -9.99
N ASN A 114 8.81 13.00 -10.70
CA ASN A 114 7.76 12.52 -11.57
C ASN A 114 6.84 11.54 -10.79
N THR A 115 6.02 12.09 -9.91
CA THR A 115 5.04 11.32 -9.12
C THR A 115 3.61 11.69 -9.45
N THR A 116 2.71 10.70 -9.36
CA THR A 116 1.25 10.90 -9.43
C THR A 116 0.55 10.18 -8.29
N ILE A 117 -0.67 10.57 -7.98
CA ILE A 117 -1.51 9.92 -6.96
C ILE A 117 -2.86 9.61 -7.58
N THR A 118 -3.27 8.36 -7.51
CA THR A 118 -4.63 7.92 -7.88
C THR A 118 -5.40 7.56 -6.61
N CYS A 119 -6.57 8.14 -6.43
CA CYS A 119 -7.41 7.92 -5.25
C CYS A 119 -8.89 8.18 -5.55
N SER A 120 -9.78 7.79 -4.64
CA SER A 120 -11.20 8.12 -4.73
C SER A 120 -11.47 9.62 -4.55
N ASN A 121 -12.66 10.08 -4.91
CA ASN A 121 -13.04 11.50 -4.72
C ASN A 121 -13.00 11.96 -3.25
N PRO A 122 -13.49 11.20 -2.24
CA PRO A 122 -13.24 11.54 -0.84
C PRO A 122 -11.76 11.52 -0.46
N GLY A 123 -10.98 10.57 -1.01
CA GLY A 123 -9.54 10.51 -0.81
C GLY A 123 -8.82 11.75 -1.31
N TYR A 124 -9.21 12.29 -2.46
CA TYR A 124 -8.68 13.56 -2.98
C TYR A 124 -8.88 14.73 -2.01
N LYS A 125 -10.07 14.85 -1.41
CA LYS A 125 -10.35 15.91 -0.43
C LYS A 125 -9.44 15.79 0.79
N LEU A 126 -9.28 14.58 1.32
CA LEU A 126 -8.38 14.32 2.45
C LEU A 126 -6.92 14.62 2.10
N ILE A 127 -6.44 14.19 0.92
CA ILE A 127 -5.08 14.49 0.47
C ILE A 127 -4.87 16.01 0.39
N SER A 128 -5.80 16.74 -0.22
CA SER A 128 -5.69 18.20 -0.39
C SER A 128 -5.61 18.94 0.94
N GLU A 129 -6.37 18.50 1.95
CA GLU A 129 -6.32 19.07 3.29
C GLU A 129 -5.03 18.69 4.03
N LEU A 130 -4.68 17.41 4.05
CA LEU A 130 -3.52 16.90 4.79
C LEU A 130 -2.19 17.32 4.16
N TRP A 131 -2.15 17.53 2.84
CA TRP A 131 -0.92 17.92 2.14
C TRP A 131 -0.39 19.26 2.62
N ASN A 132 -1.27 20.22 2.86
CA ASN A 132 -0.91 21.56 3.27
C ASN A 132 -0.80 21.73 4.81
N GLN A 133 -1.12 20.70 5.57
CA GLN A 133 -0.99 20.77 7.03
C GLN A 133 0.48 20.94 7.43
N ARG A 134 0.75 22.02 8.16
CA ARG A 134 2.07 22.31 8.74
C ARG A 134 2.23 21.50 10.03
N ASN A 135 3.38 20.85 10.17
CA ASN A 135 3.78 20.33 11.47
C ASN A 135 4.35 21.50 12.29
N PRO A 136 3.69 21.97 13.35
CA PRO A 136 4.15 23.13 14.12
C PRO A 136 5.52 22.92 14.78
N ASN A 137 5.97 21.67 14.89
CA ASN A 137 7.26 21.31 15.50
C ASN A 137 8.43 21.29 14.51
N LEU A 138 8.21 21.48 13.20
CA LEU A 138 9.26 21.55 12.20
C LEU A 138 9.57 23.01 11.88
N LYS A 139 10.80 23.46 12.23
CA LYS A 139 11.28 24.83 11.96
C LYS A 139 11.54 25.08 10.49
N ASP A 140 11.92 24.04 9.72
CA ASP A 140 12.21 24.13 8.29
C ASP A 140 11.11 23.41 7.50
N PHE A 141 10.14 24.19 7.05
CA PHE A 141 9.07 23.70 6.18
C PHE A 141 9.53 23.80 4.71
N ILE A 142 9.87 22.67 4.12
CA ILE A 142 10.04 22.60 2.67
C ILE A 142 8.64 22.43 2.08
N GLU A 143 8.20 23.41 1.31
CA GLU A 143 6.94 23.31 0.57
C GLU A 143 7.12 22.30 -0.57
N ILE A 144 6.49 21.14 -0.42
CA ILE A 144 6.48 20.09 -1.44
C ILE A 144 5.25 20.30 -2.30
N GLN A 145 5.45 20.51 -3.60
CA GLN A 145 4.35 20.64 -4.52
C GLN A 145 3.49 19.36 -4.51
N LEU A 146 2.17 19.53 -4.48
CA LEU A 146 1.23 18.42 -4.57
C LEU A 146 1.37 17.75 -5.95
N PRO A 147 1.66 16.43 -6.02
CA PRO A 147 1.68 15.71 -7.28
C PRO A 147 0.35 15.78 -8.02
N LYS A 148 0.38 15.47 -9.32
CA LYS A 148 -0.85 15.33 -10.11
C LYS A 148 -1.73 14.26 -9.49
N ILE A 149 -3.01 14.56 -9.26
CA ILE A 149 -3.98 13.61 -8.71
C ILE A 149 -4.96 13.16 -9.79
N ASN A 150 -5.09 11.84 -9.93
CA ASN A 150 -6.09 11.17 -10.75
C ASN A 150 -7.25 10.74 -9.84
N ILE A 151 -8.45 11.30 -10.05
CA ILE A 151 -9.60 11.06 -9.19
C ILE A 151 -10.49 9.96 -9.78
N VAL A 152 -10.62 8.85 -9.06
CA VAL A 152 -11.55 7.77 -9.35
C VAL A 152 -12.93 8.13 -8.78
N LYS A 153 -13.85 8.57 -9.63
CA LYS A 153 -15.21 8.98 -9.22
C LYS A 153 -16.19 7.81 -9.23
N LYS A 154 -15.98 6.86 -10.09
CA LYS A 154 -16.74 5.63 -10.26
C LYS A 154 -15.77 4.53 -10.66
N GLU A 155 -16.23 3.31 -10.65
CA GLU A 155 -15.49 2.16 -11.16
C GLU A 155 -14.86 2.47 -12.53
N GLN A 156 -13.58 2.17 -12.67
CA GLN A 156 -12.83 2.37 -13.92
C GLN A 156 -11.66 1.39 -14.03
N ASN A 157 -11.29 1.07 -15.25
CA ASN A 157 -10.14 0.20 -15.54
C ASN A 157 -8.86 1.01 -15.71
N LEU A 158 -7.74 0.38 -15.33
CA LEU A 158 -6.39 0.84 -15.57
C LEU A 158 -5.61 -0.35 -16.17
N GLU A 159 -5.25 -0.24 -17.44
CA GLU A 159 -4.49 -1.26 -18.14
C GLU A 159 -2.99 -0.98 -18.04
N LEU A 160 -2.22 -1.96 -17.58
CA LEU A 160 -0.79 -1.89 -17.34
C LEU A 160 -0.09 -3.11 -17.97
N ASP A 161 0.31 -3.00 -19.22
CA ASP A 161 0.87 -4.12 -20.02
C ASP A 161 -0.07 -5.35 -20.00
N ASN A 162 0.35 -6.40 -19.30
CA ASN A 162 -0.40 -7.65 -19.12
C ASN A 162 -1.23 -7.69 -17.82
N ILE A 163 -1.35 -6.57 -17.09
CA ILE A 163 -2.12 -6.46 -15.84
C ILE A 163 -3.32 -5.54 -16.07
N SER A 164 -4.51 -6.02 -15.76
CA SER A 164 -5.75 -5.25 -15.86
C SER A 164 -6.33 -4.98 -14.47
N LEU A 165 -6.25 -3.74 -14.03
CA LEU A 165 -6.75 -3.30 -12.73
C LEU A 165 -8.12 -2.65 -12.87
N GLU A 166 -9.06 -3.08 -12.06
CA GLU A 166 -10.33 -2.41 -11.84
C GLU A 166 -10.28 -1.63 -10.53
N LEU A 167 -10.39 -0.32 -10.63
CA LEU A 167 -10.36 0.60 -9.49
C LEU A 167 -11.78 0.87 -9.02
N ILE A 168 -12.15 0.43 -7.81
CA ILE A 168 -13.52 0.44 -7.30
C ILE A 168 -13.59 1.32 -6.05
N PRO A 169 -14.17 2.55 -6.14
CA PRO A 169 -14.37 3.38 -4.96
C PRO A 169 -15.40 2.75 -4.02
N ILE A 170 -15.02 2.66 -2.74
CA ILE A 170 -15.89 2.13 -1.70
C ILE A 170 -16.18 3.24 -0.69
N PRO A 171 -17.37 3.82 -0.71
CA PRO A 171 -17.76 4.83 0.27
C PRO A 171 -18.11 4.14 1.59
N THR A 172 -17.14 3.99 2.48
CA THR A 172 -17.39 3.50 3.84
C THR A 172 -17.29 4.64 4.83
N ALA A 173 -18.17 4.66 5.82
CA ALA A 173 -18.14 5.68 6.87
C ALA A 173 -16.87 5.61 7.73
N ARG A 174 -16.34 4.41 7.92
CA ARG A 174 -15.17 4.17 8.78
C ARG A 174 -13.85 4.56 8.11
N TRP A 175 -13.73 4.35 6.81
CA TRP A 175 -12.52 4.68 6.03
C TRP A 175 -12.86 5.55 4.84
N PRO A 176 -13.07 6.86 5.08
CA PRO A 176 -13.39 7.78 3.98
C PRO A 176 -12.23 7.78 2.97
N GLY A 177 -12.58 7.73 1.71
CA GLY A 177 -11.58 7.64 0.64
C GLY A 177 -11.24 6.21 0.21
N GLY A 178 -11.95 5.20 0.72
CA GLY A 178 -11.73 3.80 0.37
C GLY A 178 -11.73 3.56 -1.14
N LEU A 179 -10.71 2.82 -1.60
CA LEU A 179 -10.56 2.36 -2.97
C LEU A 179 -9.99 0.94 -2.91
N ILE A 180 -10.75 -0.03 -3.39
CA ILE A 180 -10.24 -1.39 -3.61
C ILE A 180 -9.83 -1.56 -5.07
N ILE A 181 -8.93 -2.48 -5.31
CA ILE A 181 -8.40 -2.77 -6.64
C ILE A 181 -8.60 -4.26 -6.91
N TYR A 182 -9.18 -4.59 -8.05
CA TYR A 182 -9.29 -5.96 -8.51
C TYR A 182 -8.41 -6.16 -9.76
N GLU A 183 -7.43 -7.04 -9.64
CA GLU A 183 -6.62 -7.48 -10.77
C GLU A 183 -7.35 -8.62 -11.47
N ARG A 184 -7.74 -8.41 -12.74
CA ARG A 184 -8.69 -9.27 -13.46
C ARG A 184 -8.06 -10.54 -14.00
N ASN A 185 -6.79 -10.51 -14.42
CA ASN A 185 -6.17 -11.64 -15.12
C ASN A 185 -5.84 -12.79 -14.16
N GLN A 186 -5.49 -12.48 -12.92
CA GLN A 186 -5.16 -13.45 -11.88
C GLN A 186 -6.25 -13.55 -10.80
N GLU A 187 -7.35 -12.77 -10.95
CA GLU A 187 -8.48 -12.75 -10.00
C GLU A 187 -8.07 -12.38 -8.57
N ILE A 188 -7.18 -11.36 -8.42
CA ILE A 188 -6.66 -10.92 -7.13
C ILE A 188 -7.38 -9.66 -6.65
N LEU A 189 -7.97 -9.71 -5.47
CA LEU A 189 -8.57 -8.56 -4.80
C LEU A 189 -7.60 -7.93 -3.80
N LEU A 190 -7.19 -6.68 -4.05
CA LEU A 190 -6.43 -5.86 -3.14
C LEU A 190 -7.39 -5.01 -2.32
N SER A 191 -7.83 -5.55 -1.19
CA SER A 191 -8.97 -5.03 -0.42
C SER A 191 -8.60 -3.95 0.61
N GLU A 192 -7.32 -3.72 0.83
CA GLU A 192 -6.77 -2.77 1.82
C GLU A 192 -7.34 -3.04 3.24
N LYS A 193 -8.17 -2.16 3.78
CA LYS A 193 -8.75 -2.29 5.13
C LYS A 193 -9.96 -3.23 5.18
N ILE A 194 -10.58 -3.54 4.06
CA ILE A 194 -11.73 -4.45 4.00
C ILE A 194 -11.22 -5.88 4.08
N PHE A 195 -11.85 -6.70 4.89
CA PHE A 195 -11.46 -8.10 5.17
C PHE A 195 -10.07 -8.25 5.80
N SER A 196 -9.48 -7.17 6.35
CA SER A 196 -8.18 -7.24 6.99
C SER A 196 -8.27 -7.85 8.37
N ALA A 197 -7.25 -8.65 8.74
CA ALA A 197 -6.99 -9.09 10.10
C ALA A 197 -5.64 -8.53 10.57
N HIS A 198 -5.54 -8.19 11.87
CA HIS A 198 -4.32 -7.66 12.45
C HIS A 198 -3.49 -8.79 13.02
N ILE A 199 -2.63 -9.37 12.18
CA ILE A 199 -1.73 -10.45 12.54
C ILE A 199 -0.37 -10.18 11.88
N ALA A 200 0.69 -10.09 12.68
CA ALA A 200 2.05 -10.02 12.17
C ALA A 200 2.49 -11.43 11.75
N SER A 201 2.57 -11.68 10.45
CA SER A 201 3.04 -12.94 9.90
C SER A 201 3.89 -12.74 8.66
N ALA A 202 5.02 -13.44 8.61
CA ALA A 202 5.83 -13.52 7.40
C ALA A 202 5.20 -14.44 6.34
N ASP A 203 4.31 -15.36 6.72
CA ASP A 203 3.64 -16.25 5.78
C ASP A 203 2.79 -15.46 4.79
N TRP A 204 2.94 -15.73 3.51
CA TRP A 204 2.16 -15.05 2.46
C TRP A 204 0.69 -15.47 2.45
N SER A 205 0.39 -16.72 2.90
CA SER A 205 -0.95 -17.30 2.86
C SER A 205 -1.38 -17.80 4.23
N GLU A 206 -2.64 -17.59 4.56
CA GLU A 206 -3.27 -18.17 5.74
C GLU A 206 -3.42 -19.68 5.66
N THR A 207 -3.46 -20.26 4.45
CA THR A 207 -3.65 -21.71 4.27
C THR A 207 -2.48 -22.53 4.79
N ASN A 208 -1.31 -21.92 4.91
CA ASN A 208 -0.09 -22.57 5.39
C ASN A 208 0.12 -22.44 6.91
N ARG A 209 -0.79 -21.76 7.62
CA ARG A 209 -0.66 -21.53 9.07
C ARG A 209 -1.37 -22.60 9.87
N VAL A 210 -0.62 -23.27 10.74
CA VAL A 210 -1.17 -24.23 11.71
C VAL A 210 -2.08 -23.58 12.76
N SER A 211 -1.90 -22.27 13.01
CA SER A 211 -2.64 -21.51 14.04
C SER A 211 -3.89 -20.78 13.53
N THR A 212 -4.20 -20.86 12.23
CA THR A 212 -5.25 -20.04 11.57
C THR A 212 -6.66 -20.23 12.17
N GLU A 213 -6.97 -21.42 12.64
CA GLU A 213 -8.30 -21.71 13.22
C GLU A 213 -8.49 -21.05 14.59
N ILE A 214 -7.44 -21.01 15.40
CA ILE A 214 -7.45 -20.33 16.71
C ILE A 214 -7.48 -18.82 16.49
N ASP A 215 -6.72 -18.32 15.53
CA ASP A 215 -6.64 -16.90 15.21
C ASP A 215 -7.97 -16.36 14.68
N ARG A 216 -8.66 -17.10 13.82
CA ARG A 216 -10.00 -16.73 13.31
C ARG A 216 -11.04 -16.63 14.42
N LYS A 217 -11.00 -17.49 15.43
CA LYS A 217 -11.95 -17.47 16.56
C LYS A 217 -11.84 -16.22 17.43
N HIS A 218 -10.72 -15.49 17.39
CA HIS A 218 -10.55 -14.23 18.12
C HIS A 218 -11.07 -13.00 17.36
N PHE A 219 -11.39 -13.11 16.06
CA PHE A 219 -11.84 -12.00 15.22
C PHE A 219 -13.30 -12.09 14.79
N TYR A 220 -14.01 -13.16 15.16
CA TYR A 220 -15.44 -13.38 14.96
C TYR A 220 -16.11 -13.71 16.31
#